data_ce8ed9548d0559b2c0aaa82025a5d961
#
_entry.id   ce8ed9548d0559b2c0aaa82025a5d961
#
_cell.length_a   1.000
_cell.length_b   1.000
_cell.length_c   1.000
_cell.angle_alpha   90.00
_cell.angle_beta   90.00
_cell.angle_gamma   90.00
#
_symmetry.space_group_name_H-M   'P 1'
#
loop_
_entity.id
_entity.type
_entity.pdbx_description
1 polymer ?
#
loop_
_entity_poly.entity_id
_entity_poly.type
_entity_poly.pdbx_seq_one_letter_code
_entity_poly.pdbx_strand_id
1 'polypeptide(L)'
;MKKCTYTVEWITCSYNELSEEEQLLLSKAKEAAEAAYAPYSNFKVGAAIRLTNGVVVIGSNQENVAYPSGLCAERVALFSAAAQYPVEAPVQMAVIALVNGKVVETPVSPCGACRQVFVETVQRYAKPLDLLLCRRDEILKISASDLMPLAFGV
;
A
#
# COMPACT_ATOMS: atom_id res chain seq x y z
N MET A 1 31.76 18.26 -11.96
CA MET A 1 30.37 17.77 -11.78
C MET A 1 30.39 16.25 -11.73
N LYS A 2 29.69 15.64 -10.76
CA LYS A 2 29.53 14.18 -10.64
C LYS A 2 28.07 13.83 -10.96
N LYS A 3 27.84 12.97 -11.96
CA LYS A 3 26.50 12.43 -12.27
C LYS A 3 26.25 11.25 -11.33
N CYS A 4 25.10 11.25 -10.64
CA CYS A 4 24.63 10.14 -9.85
C CYS A 4 23.37 9.56 -10.49
N THR A 5 23.16 8.25 -10.36
CA THR A 5 21.99 7.54 -10.90
C THR A 5 21.31 6.79 -9.76
N TYR A 6 19.99 6.81 -9.76
CA TYR A 6 19.16 5.99 -8.90
C TYR A 6 18.43 4.95 -9.78
N THR A 7 18.49 3.68 -9.39
CA THR A 7 17.84 2.59 -10.12
C THR A 7 16.72 2.03 -9.25
N VAL A 8 15.56 1.84 -9.85
CA VAL A 8 14.38 1.20 -9.21
C VAL A 8 14.22 -0.17 -9.80
N GLU A 9 14.08 -1.19 -8.94
CA GLU A 9 13.85 -2.57 -9.34
C GLU A 9 12.52 -3.06 -8.76
N TRP A 10 11.78 -3.86 -9.53
CA TRP A 10 10.57 -4.53 -9.09
C TRP A 10 10.44 -5.90 -9.76
N ILE A 11 9.66 -6.78 -9.15
CA ILE A 11 9.33 -8.11 -9.69
C ILE A 11 7.85 -8.11 -10.06
N THR A 12 7.50 -8.75 -11.17
CA THR A 12 6.10 -9.04 -11.50
C THR A 12 5.84 -10.54 -11.41
N CYS A 13 4.69 -10.92 -10.87
CA CYS A 13 4.27 -12.29 -10.75
C CYS A 13 2.74 -12.43 -10.91
N SER A 14 2.29 -13.64 -11.21
CA SER A 14 0.88 -14.01 -11.17
C SER A 14 0.42 -14.31 -9.73
N TYR A 15 -0.90 -14.37 -9.52
CA TYR A 15 -1.47 -14.72 -8.22
C TYR A 15 -0.99 -16.09 -7.69
N ASN A 16 -0.83 -17.06 -8.59
CA ASN A 16 -0.42 -18.43 -8.22
C ASN A 16 1.05 -18.55 -7.78
N GLU A 17 1.86 -17.53 -8.05
CA GLU A 17 3.27 -17.46 -7.64
C GLU A 17 3.45 -16.76 -6.28
N LEU A 18 2.36 -16.28 -5.69
CA LEU A 18 2.36 -15.70 -4.34
C LEU A 18 2.37 -16.80 -3.28
N SER A 19 3.03 -16.52 -2.15
CA SER A 19 2.89 -17.36 -0.96
C SER A 19 1.46 -17.29 -0.40
N GLU A 20 1.09 -18.27 0.42
CA GLU A 20 -0.23 -18.28 1.09
C GLU A 20 -0.48 -17.01 1.94
N GLU A 21 0.56 -16.51 2.61
CA GLU A 21 0.50 -15.26 3.38
C GLU A 21 0.24 -14.04 2.48
N GLU A 22 0.88 -13.97 1.32
CA GLU A 22 0.68 -12.89 0.35
C GLU A 22 -0.70 -12.95 -0.30
N GLN A 23 -1.19 -14.16 -0.61
CA GLN A 23 -2.55 -14.36 -1.11
C GLN A 23 -3.60 -13.93 -0.10
N LEU A 24 -3.41 -14.27 1.18
CA LEU A 24 -4.28 -13.81 2.27
C LEU A 24 -4.25 -12.29 2.39
N LEU A 25 -3.07 -11.68 2.33
CA LEU A 25 -2.91 -10.23 2.43
C LEU A 25 -3.65 -9.51 1.28
N LEU A 26 -3.53 -10.02 0.05
CA LEU A 26 -4.23 -9.53 -1.13
C LEU A 26 -5.76 -9.68 -1.02
N SER A 27 -6.23 -10.83 -0.49
CA SER A 27 -7.64 -11.08 -0.23
C SER A 27 -8.20 -10.06 0.77
N LYS A 28 -7.46 -9.75 1.85
CA LYS A 28 -7.83 -8.73 2.84
C LYS A 28 -7.83 -7.32 2.27
N ALA A 29 -6.90 -6.99 1.38
CA ALA A 29 -6.91 -5.71 0.67
C ALA A 29 -8.15 -5.58 -0.23
N LYS A 30 -8.56 -6.65 -0.92
CA LYS A 30 -9.77 -6.67 -1.75
C LYS A 30 -11.03 -6.49 -0.91
N GLU A 31 -11.16 -7.19 0.21
CA GLU A 31 -12.26 -7.03 1.17
C GLU A 31 -12.38 -5.56 1.62
N ALA A 32 -11.24 -4.93 1.95
CA ALA A 32 -11.20 -3.51 2.32
C ALA A 32 -11.64 -2.58 1.17
N ALA A 33 -11.23 -2.88 -0.08
CA ALA A 33 -11.63 -2.10 -1.25
C ALA A 33 -13.14 -2.16 -1.50
N GLU A 34 -13.77 -3.30 -1.30
CA GLU A 34 -15.22 -3.46 -1.45
C GLU A 34 -16.01 -2.57 -0.47
N ALA A 35 -15.47 -2.37 0.74
CA ALA A 35 -16.04 -1.50 1.78
C ALA A 35 -15.63 -0.02 1.68
N ALA A 36 -14.85 0.38 0.68
CA ALA A 36 -14.35 1.75 0.53
C ALA A 36 -15.47 2.77 0.31
N TYR A 37 -15.31 3.95 0.89
CA TYR A 37 -16.21 5.08 0.70
C TYR A 37 -15.69 6.00 -0.40
N ALA A 38 -16.14 5.81 -1.63
CA ALA A 38 -15.69 6.52 -2.83
C ALA A 38 -16.87 7.04 -3.70
N PRO A 39 -17.76 7.89 -3.14
CA PRO A 39 -18.96 8.34 -3.84
C PRO A 39 -18.69 9.31 -4.99
N TYR A 40 -17.53 9.97 -5.02
CA TYR A 40 -17.20 10.98 -6.02
C TYR A 40 -16.45 10.39 -7.21
N SER A 41 -15.47 9.53 -6.97
CA SER A 41 -14.60 8.95 -8.00
C SER A 41 -15.07 7.59 -8.51
N ASN A 42 -15.85 6.85 -7.72
CA ASN A 42 -16.13 5.43 -7.92
C ASN A 42 -14.86 4.56 -8.01
N PHE A 43 -13.73 5.09 -7.49
CA PHE A 43 -12.44 4.41 -7.47
C PHE A 43 -12.17 3.91 -6.04
N LYS A 44 -12.51 2.65 -5.81
CA LYS A 44 -12.43 2.01 -4.49
C LYS A 44 -11.07 1.37 -4.30
N VAL A 45 -10.31 1.84 -3.31
CA VAL A 45 -8.99 1.31 -2.99
C VAL A 45 -9.00 0.65 -1.62
N GLY A 46 -8.39 -0.52 -1.54
CA GLY A 46 -8.15 -1.22 -0.29
C GLY A 46 -6.66 -1.49 -0.09
N ALA A 47 -6.24 -1.43 1.15
CA ALA A 47 -4.91 -1.80 1.59
C ALA A 47 -5.00 -2.78 2.76
N ALA A 48 -4.08 -3.73 2.81
CA ALA A 48 -3.88 -4.62 3.94
C ALA A 48 -2.40 -4.65 4.31
N ILE A 49 -2.10 -4.56 5.59
CA ILE A 49 -0.73 -4.53 6.11
C ILE A 49 -0.52 -5.71 7.03
N ARG A 50 0.56 -6.45 6.82
CA ARG A 50 1.05 -7.46 7.75
C ARG A 50 2.11 -6.85 8.66
N LEU A 51 1.95 -7.04 9.97
CA LEU A 51 2.86 -6.58 11.00
C LEU A 51 3.86 -7.70 11.39
N THR A 52 4.91 -7.34 12.12
CA THR A 52 5.95 -8.28 12.61
C THR A 52 5.39 -9.40 13.47
N ASN A 53 4.30 -9.18 14.19
CA ASN A 53 3.60 -10.18 15.00
C ASN A 53 2.59 -11.04 14.19
N GLY A 54 2.52 -10.87 12.87
CA GLY A 54 1.60 -11.59 11.98
C GLY A 54 0.19 -11.01 11.90
N VAL A 55 -0.16 -10.02 12.71
CA VAL A 55 -1.47 -9.34 12.63
C VAL A 55 -1.62 -8.63 11.29
N VAL A 56 -2.80 -8.72 10.70
CA VAL A 56 -3.17 -8.00 9.47
C VAL A 56 -4.13 -6.87 9.81
N VAL A 57 -3.75 -5.64 9.44
CA VAL A 57 -4.59 -4.43 9.58
C VAL A 57 -5.02 -3.97 8.20
N ILE A 58 -6.31 -3.68 8.03
CA ILE A 58 -6.87 -3.22 6.75
C ILE A 58 -7.21 -1.74 6.78
N GLY A 59 -7.25 -1.13 5.59
CA GLY A 59 -7.73 0.23 5.37
C GLY A 59 -8.33 0.37 3.99
N SER A 60 -9.27 1.29 3.84
CA SER A 60 -9.87 1.64 2.55
C SER A 60 -9.84 3.15 2.36
N ASN A 61 -9.87 3.62 1.10
CA ASN A 61 -9.94 5.06 0.86
C ASN A 61 -11.26 5.62 1.37
N GLN A 62 -11.15 6.81 1.97
CA GLN A 62 -12.27 7.54 2.55
C GLN A 62 -12.34 8.91 1.87
N GLU A 63 -13.26 9.06 0.94
CA GLU A 63 -13.49 10.34 0.27
C GLU A 63 -14.27 11.30 1.17
N ASN A 64 -14.12 12.58 0.89
CA ASN A 64 -14.83 13.65 1.60
C ASN A 64 -15.13 14.78 0.62
N VAL A 65 -16.27 15.46 0.77
CA VAL A 65 -16.62 16.65 -0.02
C VAL A 65 -15.56 17.75 0.15
N ALA A 66 -14.98 17.88 1.33
CA ALA A 66 -13.76 18.66 1.55
C ALA A 66 -12.54 17.79 1.19
N TYR A 67 -12.13 17.80 -0.06
CA TYR A 67 -11.11 16.91 -0.63
C TYR A 67 -9.84 16.75 0.22
N PRO A 68 -9.27 17.79 0.85
CA PRO A 68 -8.10 17.62 1.73
C PRO A 68 -8.34 16.74 2.96
N SER A 69 -9.60 16.52 3.36
CA SER A 69 -9.97 15.67 4.51
C SER A 69 -10.03 14.19 4.16
N GLY A 70 -10.04 13.83 2.86
CA GLY A 70 -10.01 12.45 2.41
C GLY A 70 -8.66 11.76 2.68
N LEU A 71 -8.70 10.43 2.84
CA LEU A 71 -7.50 9.62 3.05
C LEU A 71 -7.43 8.45 2.05
N CYS A 72 -6.21 8.18 1.56
CA CYS A 72 -5.93 6.97 0.80
C CYS A 72 -5.95 5.72 1.71
N ALA A 73 -6.28 4.58 1.14
CA ALA A 73 -6.36 3.30 1.84
C ALA A 73 -5.07 2.95 2.61
N GLU A 74 -3.91 3.21 2.00
CA GLU A 74 -2.60 2.94 2.57
C GLU A 74 -2.37 3.72 3.86
N ARG A 75 -2.75 5.01 3.88
CA ARG A 75 -2.61 5.85 5.09
C ARG A 75 -3.63 5.46 6.16
N VAL A 76 -4.86 5.11 5.80
CA VAL A 76 -5.84 4.58 6.75
C VAL A 76 -5.29 3.33 7.44
N ALA A 77 -4.76 2.36 6.67
CA ALA A 77 -4.20 1.13 7.22
C ALA A 77 -2.96 1.39 8.10
N LEU A 78 -2.00 2.21 7.64
CA LEU A 78 -0.76 2.51 8.39
C LEU A 78 -1.03 3.26 9.70
N PHE A 79 -1.89 4.27 9.68
CA PHE A 79 -2.20 5.03 10.87
C PHE A 79 -3.00 4.21 11.89
N SER A 80 -3.92 3.37 11.40
CA SER A 80 -4.66 2.41 12.23
C SER A 80 -3.70 1.39 12.87
N ALA A 81 -2.78 0.82 12.10
CA ALA A 81 -1.76 -0.10 12.60
C ALA A 81 -0.87 0.56 13.66
N ALA A 82 -0.36 1.77 13.40
CA ALA A 82 0.49 2.49 14.34
C ALA A 82 -0.23 2.88 15.64
N ALA A 83 -1.54 3.13 15.58
CA ALA A 83 -2.35 3.46 16.76
C ALA A 83 -2.67 2.22 17.61
N GLN A 84 -2.95 1.08 16.98
CA GLN A 84 -3.36 -0.15 17.67
C GLN A 84 -2.17 -1.01 18.10
N TYR A 85 -1.09 -0.99 17.32
CA TYR A 85 0.10 -1.83 17.50
C TYR A 85 1.39 -1.00 17.41
N PRO A 86 1.62 -0.04 18.32
CA PRO A 86 2.66 0.99 18.20
C PRO A 86 4.10 0.45 18.18
N VAL A 87 4.32 -0.79 18.64
CA VAL A 87 5.64 -1.43 18.70
C VAL A 87 5.87 -2.42 17.56
N GLU A 88 4.82 -2.76 16.80
CA GLU A 88 4.88 -3.73 15.71
C GLU A 88 5.15 -3.04 14.39
N ALA A 89 6.21 -3.45 13.70
CA ALA A 89 6.56 -2.87 12.42
C ALA A 89 5.66 -3.39 11.28
N PRO A 90 5.15 -2.53 10.41
CA PRO A 90 4.64 -2.94 9.11
C PRO A 90 5.77 -3.54 8.26
N VAL A 91 5.60 -4.76 7.74
CA VAL A 91 6.64 -5.44 6.94
C VAL A 91 6.19 -5.72 5.51
N GLN A 92 4.89 -5.82 5.27
CA GLN A 92 4.35 -6.01 3.92
C GLN A 92 2.98 -5.37 3.79
N MET A 93 2.71 -4.73 2.64
CA MET A 93 1.41 -4.14 2.33
C MET A 93 0.93 -4.59 0.95
N ALA A 94 -0.31 -5.04 0.86
CA ALA A 94 -1.00 -5.22 -0.41
C ALA A 94 -1.93 -4.04 -0.70
N VAL A 95 -1.97 -3.58 -1.95
CA VAL A 95 -2.86 -2.51 -2.42
C VAL A 95 -3.59 -2.98 -3.67
N ILE A 96 -4.90 -2.81 -3.69
CA ILE A 96 -5.78 -3.16 -4.80
C ILE A 96 -6.80 -2.06 -5.03
N ALA A 97 -7.17 -1.82 -6.28
CA ALA A 97 -8.27 -0.91 -6.61
C ALA A 97 -9.36 -1.58 -7.45
N LEU A 98 -10.59 -1.16 -7.21
CA LEU A 98 -11.78 -1.63 -7.90
C LEU A 98 -12.51 -0.46 -8.55
N VAL A 99 -12.92 -0.66 -9.81
CA VAL A 99 -13.87 0.20 -10.52
C VAL A 99 -15.02 -0.67 -11.01
N ASN A 100 -16.25 -0.30 -10.67
CA ASN A 100 -17.44 -1.11 -10.97
C ASN A 100 -17.31 -2.58 -10.50
N GLY A 101 -16.71 -2.80 -9.32
CA GLY A 101 -16.51 -4.13 -8.73
C GLY A 101 -15.43 -4.98 -9.39
N LYS A 102 -14.69 -4.46 -10.36
CA LYS A 102 -13.61 -5.17 -11.05
C LYS A 102 -12.26 -4.57 -10.71
N VAL A 103 -11.26 -5.43 -10.56
CA VAL A 103 -9.86 -5.00 -10.37
C VAL A 103 -9.41 -4.22 -11.60
N VAL A 104 -8.74 -3.10 -11.37
CA VAL A 104 -8.22 -2.24 -12.45
C VAL A 104 -7.11 -2.93 -13.24
N GLU A 105 -6.91 -2.48 -14.48
CA GLU A 105 -5.91 -3.09 -15.39
C GLU A 105 -4.48 -2.57 -15.15
N THR A 106 -4.35 -1.37 -14.62
CA THR A 106 -3.05 -0.76 -14.30
C THR A 106 -2.75 -0.92 -12.80
N PRO A 107 -1.51 -1.24 -12.38
CA PRO A 107 -1.18 -1.28 -10.96
C PRO A 107 -1.43 0.08 -10.32
N VAL A 108 -2.08 0.08 -9.17
CA VAL A 108 -2.31 1.31 -8.40
C VAL A 108 -1.06 1.63 -7.61
N SER A 109 -0.24 2.50 -8.15
CA SER A 109 0.94 3.00 -7.46
C SER A 109 0.53 4.01 -6.38
N PRO A 110 1.11 3.94 -5.16
CA PRO A 110 0.83 4.88 -4.08
C PRO A 110 1.11 6.32 -4.48
N CYS A 111 0.24 7.24 -4.06
CA CYS A 111 0.42 8.67 -4.30
C CYS A 111 1.61 9.24 -3.50
N GLY A 112 2.07 10.45 -3.85
CA GLY A 112 3.22 11.06 -3.18
C GLY A 112 3.08 11.18 -1.67
N ALA A 113 1.87 11.48 -1.16
CA ALA A 113 1.61 11.55 0.28
C ALA A 113 1.75 10.18 0.96
N CYS A 114 1.28 9.08 0.31
CA CYS A 114 1.46 7.73 0.83
C CYS A 114 2.93 7.31 0.82
N ARG A 115 3.68 7.66 -0.25
CA ARG A 115 5.13 7.37 -0.33
C ARG A 115 5.91 8.05 0.79
N GLN A 116 5.58 9.31 1.12
CA GLN A 116 6.21 10.00 2.24
C GLN A 116 5.91 9.31 3.59
N VAL A 117 4.69 8.81 3.79
CA VAL A 117 4.34 8.05 5.00
C VAL A 117 5.10 6.72 5.04
N PHE A 118 5.36 6.06 3.90
CA PHE A 118 6.21 4.86 3.86
C PHE A 118 7.64 5.15 4.30
N VAL A 119 8.22 6.27 3.84
CA VAL A 119 9.57 6.70 4.27
C VAL A 119 9.63 6.82 5.79
N GLU A 120 8.71 7.56 6.39
CA GLU A 120 8.62 7.73 7.84
C GLU A 120 8.41 6.38 8.56
N THR A 121 7.58 5.51 8.02
CA THR A 121 7.33 4.18 8.59
C THR A 121 8.59 3.32 8.62
N VAL A 122 9.31 3.25 7.50
CA VAL A 122 10.57 2.49 7.39
C VAL A 122 11.62 3.04 8.36
N GLN A 123 11.75 4.36 8.46
CA GLN A 123 12.69 5.00 9.39
C GLN A 123 12.31 4.75 10.85
N ARG A 124 11.04 4.95 11.22
CA ARG A 124 10.53 4.78 12.59
C ARG A 124 10.78 3.39 13.15
N TYR A 125 10.53 2.36 12.35
CA TYR A 125 10.64 0.97 12.80
C TYR A 125 11.98 0.32 12.45
N ALA A 126 12.82 0.97 11.65
CA ALA A 126 14.08 0.43 11.11
C ALA A 126 13.88 -0.95 10.46
N LYS A 127 12.77 -1.13 9.73
CA LYS A 127 12.38 -2.35 9.04
C LYS A 127 11.98 -2.04 7.61
N PRO A 128 12.34 -2.87 6.62
CA PRO A 128 11.83 -2.72 5.26
C PRO A 128 10.32 -2.96 5.20
N LEU A 129 9.67 -2.28 4.28
CA LEU A 129 8.27 -2.46 3.95
C LEU A 129 8.16 -2.84 2.47
N ASP A 130 7.67 -4.04 2.18
CA ASP A 130 7.46 -4.51 0.82
C ASP A 130 6.01 -4.30 0.40
N LEU A 131 5.81 -3.93 -0.87
CA LEU A 131 4.50 -3.63 -1.44
C LEU A 131 4.13 -4.67 -2.49
N LEU A 132 2.88 -5.09 -2.45
CA LEU A 132 2.19 -5.89 -3.46
C LEU A 132 1.16 -4.98 -4.13
N LEU A 133 1.47 -4.47 -5.32
CA LEU A 133 0.56 -3.60 -6.07
C LEU A 133 -0.19 -4.43 -7.10
N CYS A 134 -1.48 -4.66 -6.86
CA CYS A 134 -2.29 -5.56 -7.66
C CYS A 134 -2.89 -4.84 -8.88
N ARG A 135 -2.83 -5.50 -10.04
CA ARG A 135 -3.69 -5.28 -11.20
C ARG A 135 -4.40 -6.58 -11.57
N ARG A 136 -5.28 -6.57 -12.56
CA ARG A 136 -6.17 -7.70 -12.91
C ARG A 136 -5.46 -9.06 -12.93
N ASP A 137 -4.36 -9.20 -13.66
CA ASP A 137 -3.72 -10.49 -13.94
C ASP A 137 -2.27 -10.57 -13.43
N GLU A 138 -1.79 -9.54 -12.74
CA GLU A 138 -0.39 -9.46 -12.33
C GLU A 138 -0.25 -8.64 -11.04
N ILE A 139 0.71 -9.03 -10.23
CA ILE A 139 1.10 -8.33 -9.01
C ILE A 139 2.53 -7.82 -9.17
N LEU A 140 2.73 -6.55 -8.89
CA LEU A 140 4.03 -5.91 -8.86
C LEU A 140 4.52 -5.90 -7.41
N LYS A 141 5.69 -6.52 -7.16
CA LYS A 141 6.38 -6.51 -5.87
C LYS A 141 7.52 -5.50 -5.91
N ILE A 142 7.53 -4.56 -4.98
CA ILE A 142 8.53 -3.49 -4.91
C ILE A 142 8.76 -3.08 -3.46
N SER A 143 9.99 -2.67 -3.12
CA SER A 143 10.24 -2.05 -1.82
C SER A 143 9.63 -0.65 -1.77
N ALA A 144 9.02 -0.29 -0.63
CA ALA A 144 8.48 1.05 -0.41
C ALA A 144 9.58 2.13 -0.53
N SER A 145 10.81 1.80 -0.15
CA SER A 145 11.97 2.71 -0.25
C SER A 145 12.32 3.07 -1.70
N ASP A 146 12.02 2.20 -2.66
CA ASP A 146 12.32 2.43 -4.08
C ASP A 146 11.32 3.38 -4.76
N LEU A 147 10.17 3.63 -4.11
CA LEU A 147 9.15 4.51 -4.66
C LEU A 147 9.41 6.00 -4.45
N MET A 148 10.41 6.38 -3.65
CA MET A 148 10.69 7.78 -3.35
C MET A 148 12.19 8.06 -3.24
N PRO A 149 12.90 8.17 -4.38
CA PRO A 149 14.28 8.62 -4.41
C PRO A 149 14.40 10.04 -3.84
N LEU A 150 15.50 10.33 -3.14
CA LEU A 150 15.76 11.64 -2.53
C LEU A 150 14.62 12.08 -1.60
N ALA A 151 14.06 11.12 -0.84
CA ALA A 151 12.97 11.35 0.08
C ALA A 151 13.35 12.37 1.17
N PHE A 152 12.37 13.17 1.63
CA PHE A 152 12.51 13.96 2.82
C PHE A 152 12.48 13.04 4.06
N GLY A 153 13.52 13.09 4.88
CA GLY A 153 13.66 12.30 6.09
C GLY A 153 14.78 12.86 6.97
N VAL A 154 14.87 12.42 8.20
CA VAL A 154 15.89 12.80 9.20
C VAL A 154 16.73 11.60 9.61
#